data_e64bb34ed07d451bef5cb00f4192a1bd
#
_entry.id   e64bb34ed07d451bef5cb00f4192a1bd
#
_cell.length_a   1.000
_cell.length_b   1.000
_cell.length_c   1.000
_cell.angle_alpha   90.00
_cell.angle_beta   90.00
_cell.angle_gamma   90.00
#
_symmetry.space_group_name_H-M   'P 1'
#
loop_
_entity.id
_entity.type
_entity.pdbx_description
1 polymer ?
#
loop_
_entity_poly.entity_id
_entity_poly.type
_entity_poly.pdbx_seq_one_letter_code
_entity_poly.pdbx_strand_id
1 'polypeptide(L)'
;MDLRLDLVDIVVRDMRTSLEFYRRLGLNIPESAEDGSHAEATTPSGVRVAWDTAELIRQIDPEWTDPTGGHRVALAFLCPDPARVDAKYEELAALGFGHKEP
;
A
#
# COMPACT_ATOMS: atom_id res chain seq x y z
N MET A 1 -11.75 26.06 -10.62
CA MET A 1 -10.82 24.94 -10.88
C MET A 1 -11.26 23.72 -10.10
N ASP A 2 -11.51 22.63 -10.79
CA ASP A 2 -11.93 21.38 -10.15
C ASP A 2 -10.70 20.53 -9.86
N LEU A 3 -10.41 20.37 -8.59
CA LEU A 3 -9.33 19.50 -8.13
C LEU A 3 -9.93 18.22 -7.57
N ARG A 4 -9.26 17.12 -7.80
CA ARG A 4 -9.64 15.83 -7.20
C ARG A 4 -8.40 15.04 -6.85
N LEU A 5 -8.53 14.22 -5.84
CA LEU A 5 -7.43 13.35 -5.44
C LEU A 5 -7.18 12.32 -6.55
N ASP A 6 -5.98 12.28 -7.06
CA ASP A 6 -5.61 11.43 -8.19
C ASP A 6 -4.72 10.26 -7.80
N LEU A 7 -3.78 10.49 -6.89
CA LEU A 7 -2.78 9.48 -6.55
C LEU A 7 -2.34 9.62 -5.09
N VAL A 8 -2.19 8.48 -4.43
CA VAL A 8 -1.55 8.38 -3.12
C VAL A 8 -0.28 7.55 -3.29
N ASP A 9 0.86 8.08 -2.88
CA ASP A 9 2.14 7.40 -2.99
C ASP A 9 2.59 6.88 -1.61
N ILE A 10 3.01 5.64 -1.56
CA ILE A 10 3.46 4.97 -0.34
C ILE A 10 4.94 4.64 -0.49
N VAL A 11 5.75 5.15 0.43
CA VAL A 11 7.18 4.84 0.45
C VAL A 11 7.39 3.51 1.18
N VAL A 12 8.07 2.58 0.54
CA VAL A 12 8.26 1.22 1.06
C VAL A 12 9.73 0.87 1.13
N ARG A 13 10.08 -0.02 2.06
CA ARG A 13 11.45 -0.53 2.17
C ARG A 13 11.66 -1.76 1.29
N ASP A 14 10.65 -2.61 1.19
CA ASP A 14 10.68 -3.85 0.43
C ASP A 14 9.48 -3.86 -0.51
N MET A 15 9.75 -3.65 -1.80
CA MET A 15 8.69 -3.58 -2.81
C MET A 15 7.92 -4.88 -2.92
N ARG A 16 8.62 -6.02 -2.98
CA ARG A 16 7.99 -7.32 -3.15
C ARG A 16 7.00 -7.64 -2.03
N THR A 17 7.42 -7.50 -0.79
CA THR A 17 6.58 -7.77 0.38
C THR A 17 5.39 -6.82 0.44
N SER A 18 5.62 -5.54 0.13
CA SER A 18 4.55 -4.54 0.12
C SER A 18 3.51 -4.84 -0.95
N LEU A 19 3.94 -5.14 -2.18
CA LEU A 19 3.00 -5.43 -3.26
C LEU A 19 2.23 -6.72 -3.02
N GLU A 20 2.85 -7.73 -2.42
CA GLU A 20 2.16 -8.95 -2.03
C GLU A 20 1.01 -8.64 -1.07
N PHE A 21 1.28 -7.82 -0.06
CA PHE A 21 0.25 -7.39 0.89
C PHE A 21 -0.92 -6.70 0.20
N TYR A 22 -0.62 -5.72 -0.67
CA TYR A 22 -1.68 -4.95 -1.32
C TYR A 22 -2.44 -5.77 -2.37
N ARG A 23 -1.81 -6.75 -3.01
CA ARG A 23 -2.53 -7.70 -3.87
C ARG A 23 -3.55 -8.50 -3.09
N ARG A 24 -3.23 -8.87 -1.84
CA ARG A 24 -4.17 -9.57 -0.95
C ARG A 24 -5.38 -8.71 -0.60
N LEU A 25 -5.24 -7.40 -0.67
CA LEU A 25 -6.35 -6.47 -0.47
C LEU A 25 -7.14 -6.21 -1.76
N GLY A 26 -6.78 -6.86 -2.84
CA GLY A 26 -7.55 -6.81 -4.09
C GLY A 26 -7.03 -5.82 -5.13
N LEU A 27 -5.89 -5.20 -4.90
CA LEU A 27 -5.32 -4.30 -5.90
C LEU A 27 -4.65 -5.09 -7.01
N ASN A 28 -4.92 -4.70 -8.25
CA ASN A 28 -4.38 -5.37 -9.42
C ASN A 28 -3.00 -4.77 -9.77
N ILE A 29 -1.95 -5.44 -9.30
CA ILE A 29 -0.57 -4.99 -9.45
C ILE A 29 0.19 -6.02 -10.29
N PRO A 30 0.83 -5.61 -11.40
CA PRO A 30 1.62 -6.54 -12.22
C PRO A 30 2.74 -7.21 -11.41
N GLU A 31 2.97 -8.49 -11.64
CA GLU A 31 4.04 -9.22 -10.95
C GLU A 31 5.42 -8.64 -11.28
N SER A 32 5.58 -8.15 -12.52
CA SER A 32 6.84 -7.54 -12.96
C SER A 32 7.24 -6.31 -12.15
N ALA A 33 6.31 -5.69 -11.44
CA ALA A 33 6.60 -4.50 -10.63
C ALA A 33 7.44 -4.80 -9.39
N GLU A 34 7.52 -6.07 -8.97
CA GLU A 34 8.20 -6.45 -7.72
C GLU A 34 9.70 -6.13 -7.70
N ASP A 35 10.34 -6.14 -8.86
CA ASP A 35 11.78 -5.87 -8.97
C ASP A 35 12.08 -4.41 -9.30
N GLY A 36 11.06 -3.57 -9.41
CA GLY A 36 11.21 -2.17 -9.72
C GLY A 36 11.29 -1.29 -8.47
N SER A 37 11.60 -0.04 -8.69
CA SER A 37 11.62 0.98 -7.64
C SER A 37 10.32 1.76 -7.54
N HIS A 38 9.40 1.59 -8.51
CA HIS A 38 8.10 2.25 -8.57
C HIS A 38 7.05 1.28 -9.10
N ALA A 39 5.87 1.32 -8.51
CA ALA A 39 4.72 0.54 -8.97
C ALA A 39 3.44 1.37 -8.79
N GLU A 40 2.42 1.09 -9.58
CA GLU A 40 1.12 1.74 -9.47
C GLU A 40 -0.02 0.76 -9.70
N ALA A 41 -1.16 1.07 -9.11
CA ALA A 41 -2.42 0.40 -9.39
C ALA A 41 -3.55 1.42 -9.35
N THR A 42 -4.55 1.24 -10.19
CA THR A 42 -5.76 2.06 -10.18
C THR A 42 -6.85 1.34 -9.40
N THR A 43 -7.42 2.01 -8.41
CA THR A 43 -8.53 1.45 -7.64
C THR A 43 -9.84 1.57 -8.41
N PRO A 44 -10.88 0.81 -8.04
CA PRO A 44 -12.19 0.93 -8.69
C PRO A 44 -12.80 2.33 -8.62
N SER A 45 -12.44 3.12 -7.60
CA SER A 45 -12.91 4.50 -7.48
C SER A 45 -12.18 5.48 -8.40
N GLY A 46 -11.11 5.03 -9.07
CA GLY A 46 -10.32 5.85 -9.98
C GLY A 46 -9.08 6.50 -9.36
N VAL A 47 -8.96 6.48 -8.04
CA VAL A 47 -7.76 6.98 -7.36
C VAL A 47 -6.64 5.96 -7.57
N ARG A 48 -5.46 6.43 -7.97
CA ARG A 48 -4.30 5.56 -8.10
C ARG A 48 -3.56 5.43 -6.78
N VAL A 49 -2.99 4.26 -6.55
CA VAL A 49 -2.06 4.04 -5.45
C VAL A 49 -0.72 3.68 -6.07
N ALA A 50 0.33 4.34 -5.62
CA ALA A 50 1.68 4.09 -6.10
C ALA A 50 2.57 3.69 -4.93
N TRP A 51 3.63 2.96 -5.23
CA TRP A 51 4.64 2.55 -4.27
C TRP A 51 6.01 2.91 -4.82
N ASP A 52 6.79 3.62 -4.02
CA ASP A 52 8.17 3.95 -4.36
C ASP A 52 9.09 3.41 -3.27
N THR A 53 10.23 2.87 -3.67
CA THR A 53 11.19 2.42 -2.66
C THR A 53 11.82 3.62 -1.95
N ALA A 54 12.18 3.44 -0.70
CA ALA A 54 12.89 4.47 0.06
C ALA A 54 14.18 4.88 -0.66
N GLU A 55 14.84 3.93 -1.31
CA GLU A 55 16.04 4.22 -2.09
C GLU A 55 15.77 5.20 -3.23
N LEU A 56 14.67 4.98 -3.99
CA LEU A 56 14.28 5.90 -5.06
C LEU A 56 13.96 7.29 -4.52
N ILE A 57 13.24 7.36 -3.40
CA ILE A 57 12.88 8.64 -2.79
C ILE A 57 14.13 9.42 -2.38
N ARG A 58 15.15 8.74 -1.82
CA ARG A 58 16.41 9.41 -1.46
C ARG A 58 17.18 9.93 -2.68
N GLN A 59 17.02 9.29 -3.83
CA GLN A 59 17.62 9.78 -5.07
C GLN A 59 16.95 11.07 -5.56
N ILE A 60 15.63 11.16 -5.37
CA ILE A 60 14.85 12.35 -5.77
C ILE A 60 15.02 13.47 -4.74
N ASP A 61 15.01 13.12 -3.47
CA ASP A 61 15.13 14.05 -2.36
C ASP A 61 16.19 13.55 -1.38
N PRO A 62 17.44 13.98 -1.55
CA PRO A 62 18.54 13.53 -0.68
C PRO A 62 18.37 13.89 0.80
N GLU A 63 17.50 14.83 1.13
CA GLU A 63 17.24 15.23 2.50
C GLU A 63 16.16 14.36 3.17
N TRP A 64 15.49 13.50 2.39
CA TRP A 64 14.45 12.63 2.95
C TRP A 64 15.05 11.60 3.91
N THR A 65 14.42 11.46 5.07
CA THR A 65 14.77 10.44 6.06
C THR A 65 13.52 9.63 6.41
N ASP A 66 13.71 8.36 6.80
CA ASP A 66 12.61 7.54 7.25
C ASP A 66 11.92 8.20 8.46
N PRO A 67 10.60 8.39 8.41
CA PRO A 67 9.86 8.89 9.57
C PRO A 67 10.00 7.92 10.74
N THR A 68 10.10 8.47 11.94
CA THR A 68 10.12 7.69 13.18
C THR A 68 8.86 8.01 13.98
N GLY A 69 8.43 7.06 14.82
CA GLY A 69 7.20 7.19 15.59
C GLY A 69 6.00 6.56 14.94
N GLY A 70 4.80 7.00 15.27
CA GLY A 70 3.57 6.45 14.73
C GLY A 70 3.27 6.89 13.30
N HIS A 71 2.39 6.19 12.63
CA HIS A 71 1.92 6.56 11.31
C HIS A 71 1.08 7.84 11.36
N ARG A 72 1.11 8.61 10.28
CA ARG A 72 0.30 9.83 10.13
C ARG A 72 -0.82 9.67 9.11
N VAL A 73 -0.77 8.61 8.32
CA VAL A 73 -1.77 8.31 7.30
C VAL A 73 -2.22 6.87 7.50
N ALA A 74 -3.52 6.65 7.39
CA ALA A 74 -4.09 5.30 7.41
C ALA A 74 -4.93 5.12 6.17
N LEU A 75 -4.90 3.91 5.61
CA LEU A 75 -5.73 3.54 4.48
C LEU A 75 -6.80 2.56 4.97
N ALA A 76 -8.02 2.75 4.52
CA ALA A 76 -9.13 1.86 4.86
C ALA A 76 -9.71 1.25 3.59
N PHE A 77 -9.96 -0.04 3.64
CA PHE A 77 -10.56 -0.79 2.55
C PHE A 77 -11.95 -1.26 3.00
N LEU A 78 -12.96 -0.96 2.21
CA LEU A 78 -14.32 -1.35 2.52
C LEU A 78 -14.55 -2.80 2.14
N CYS A 79 -15.02 -3.60 3.09
CA CYS A 79 -15.50 -4.96 2.84
C CYS A 79 -17.02 -4.97 2.71
N PRO A 80 -17.59 -5.93 1.95
CA PRO A 80 -19.04 -5.98 1.75
C PRO A 80 -19.86 -6.18 3.03
N ASP A 81 -19.30 -6.87 4.03
CA ASP A 81 -19.99 -7.17 5.29
C ASP A 81 -18.98 -7.46 6.41
N PRO A 82 -19.42 -7.49 7.69
CA PRO A 82 -18.53 -7.75 8.82
C PRO A 82 -17.85 -9.11 8.78
N ALA A 83 -18.51 -10.14 8.27
CA ALA A 83 -17.91 -11.48 8.19
C ALA A 83 -16.67 -11.49 7.29
N ARG A 84 -16.67 -10.69 6.22
CA ARG A 84 -15.52 -10.58 5.32
C ARG A 84 -14.39 -9.75 5.89
N VAL A 85 -14.68 -8.82 6.79
CA VAL A 85 -13.63 -8.14 7.56
C VAL A 85 -12.85 -9.17 8.38
N ASP A 86 -13.57 -10.02 9.12
CA ASP A 86 -12.94 -11.07 9.93
C ASP A 86 -12.17 -12.07 9.08
N ALA A 87 -12.74 -12.51 7.97
CA ALA A 87 -12.09 -13.45 7.06
C ALA A 87 -10.81 -12.87 6.48
N LYS A 88 -10.82 -11.60 6.08
CA LYS A 88 -9.63 -10.94 5.54
C LYS A 88 -8.57 -10.78 6.61
N TYR A 89 -8.96 -10.41 7.83
CA TYR A 89 -8.02 -10.34 8.94
C TYR A 89 -7.32 -11.68 9.18
N GLU A 90 -8.08 -12.77 9.22
CA GLU A 90 -7.51 -14.09 9.43
C GLU A 90 -6.56 -14.50 8.29
N GLU A 91 -6.92 -14.21 7.05
CA GLU A 91 -6.07 -14.46 5.90
C GLU A 91 -4.72 -13.74 6.05
N LEU A 92 -4.78 -12.44 6.34
CA LEU A 92 -3.57 -11.63 6.44
C LEU A 92 -2.74 -12.00 7.67
N ALA A 93 -3.39 -12.30 8.79
CA ALA A 93 -2.69 -12.74 10.00
C ALA A 93 -1.93 -14.05 9.77
N ALA A 94 -2.55 -14.99 9.06
CA ALA A 94 -1.90 -16.27 8.71
C ALA A 94 -0.66 -16.08 7.84
N LEU A 95 -0.61 -14.98 7.07
CA LEU A 95 0.52 -14.63 6.23
C LEU A 95 1.53 -13.72 6.94
N GLY A 96 1.27 -13.37 8.21
CA GLY A 96 2.18 -12.57 9.04
C GLY A 96 1.99 -11.07 8.94
N PHE A 97 0.90 -10.58 8.35
CA PHE A 97 0.70 -9.16 8.14
C PHE A 97 -0.09 -8.44 9.25
N GLY A 98 -0.93 -9.12 9.99
CA GLY A 98 -1.73 -8.50 11.03
C GLY A 98 -0.99 -8.45 12.37
N HIS A 99 -1.24 -7.40 13.16
CA HIS A 99 -0.68 -7.30 14.50
C HIS A 99 -1.70 -6.82 15.55
N LYS A 100 -2.90 -6.46 15.13
CA LYS A 100 -4.00 -6.10 16.01
C LYS A 100 -5.29 -6.74 15.50
N GLU A 101 -6.16 -7.08 16.41
CA GLU A 101 -7.47 -7.60 16.05
C GLU A 101 -8.33 -6.51 15.39
N PRO A 102 -9.21 -6.91 14.48
CA PRO A 102 -10.10 -5.96 13.80
C PRO A 102 -11.12 -5.31 14.72
#